data_0ddddeee324e3079a25c35ae59740f68
#
_entry.id   0ddddeee324e3079a25c35ae59740f68
#
_cell.length_a   1.000
_cell.length_b   1.000
_cell.length_c   1.000
_cell.angle_alpha   90.00
_cell.angle_beta   90.00
_cell.angle_gamma   90.00
#
_symmetry.space_group_name_H-M   'P 1'
#
loop_
_entity.id
_entity.type
_entity.pdbx_description
1 polymer ?
#
loop_
_entity_poly.entity_id
_entity_poly.type
_entity_poly.pdbx_seq_one_letter_code
_entity_poly.pdbx_strand_id
1 'polypeptide(L)'
;LQYPQGDTSVPASGRMPKGGFYFDDIVRQEPIDEAKLDPADNLEDFALLSDEDLKVYERGARELYDNTDLAITTGLPGTAFGDIALVPAAFLKRPKGIRGIEEWYISTVSRREYVKEVFAGQTEIAIQNLERIYQAVGDRIQAVWLDGTDLAAQNTLFCGPDTYRELYLPFSRKLNDWIHAHTKWKTMKHCCGGCEPLIEGFIEAGFDILNPVQTSAQGMAPQHLVDKFGGRIVFWGGGVDTQKTLPFGEPDQVHREVGERVRTFSAKKGFVFATVHNIQCNTPVQNVLAMFKALDRAV
;
A
#
# COMPACT_ATOMS: atom_id res chain seq x y z
N LEU A 1 3.91 23.74 -7.14
CA LEU A 1 3.09 23.58 -5.95
C LEU A 1 1.83 22.80 -6.29
N GLN A 2 1.35 22.03 -5.35
CA GLN A 2 0.05 21.36 -5.38
C GLN A 2 -0.88 22.04 -4.37
N TYR A 3 -2.10 22.29 -4.77
CA TYR A 3 -3.11 22.93 -3.93
C TYR A 3 -4.30 22.00 -3.72
N PRO A 4 -4.87 21.94 -2.50
CA PRO A 4 -6.06 21.15 -2.22
C PRO A 4 -7.20 21.51 -3.17
N GLN A 5 -7.73 20.52 -3.89
CA GLN A 5 -8.83 20.70 -4.86
C GLN A 5 -8.57 21.80 -5.91
N GLY A 6 -7.30 22.15 -6.19
CA GLY A 6 -6.92 23.24 -7.08
C GLY A 6 -7.14 24.66 -6.54
N ASP A 7 -7.53 24.81 -5.28
CA ASP A 7 -7.83 26.08 -4.64
C ASP A 7 -6.56 26.81 -4.20
N THR A 8 -6.12 27.80 -4.96
CA THR A 8 -4.94 28.61 -4.67
C THR A 8 -5.13 29.66 -3.57
N SER A 9 -6.35 29.81 -3.03
CA SER A 9 -6.64 30.73 -1.91
C SER A 9 -6.26 30.13 -0.54
N VAL A 10 -5.93 28.85 -0.49
CA VAL A 10 -5.48 28.13 0.72
C VAL A 10 -4.00 27.78 0.60
N PRO A 11 -3.31 27.45 1.71
CA PRO A 11 -1.92 27.00 1.66
C PRO A 11 -1.73 25.76 0.76
N ALA A 12 -0.63 25.74 0.02
CA ALA A 12 -0.26 24.57 -0.78
C ALA A 12 -0.04 23.35 0.14
N SER A 13 -0.47 22.18 -0.34
CA SER A 13 -0.32 20.90 0.37
C SER A 13 0.89 20.09 -0.06
N GLY A 14 1.48 20.41 -1.21
CA GLY A 14 2.63 19.70 -1.71
C GLY A 14 3.44 20.52 -2.72
N ARG A 15 4.65 20.06 -3.00
CA ARG A 15 5.51 20.62 -4.04
C ARG A 15 6.23 19.49 -4.79
N MET A 16 6.39 19.65 -6.09
CA MET A 16 7.27 18.80 -6.88
C MET A 16 8.71 19.32 -6.76
N PRO A 17 9.64 18.57 -6.18
CA PRO A 17 11.04 18.97 -6.14
C PRO A 17 11.65 18.93 -7.55
N LYS A 18 12.64 19.78 -7.80
CA LYS A 18 13.35 19.79 -9.10
C LYS A 18 14.07 18.45 -9.30
N GLY A 19 13.72 17.74 -10.36
CA GLY A 19 14.29 16.43 -10.66
C GLY A 19 13.72 15.29 -9.82
N GLY A 20 12.69 15.54 -9.01
CA GLY A 20 11.95 14.52 -8.28
C GLY A 20 10.90 13.83 -9.13
N PHE A 21 10.44 12.67 -8.67
CA PHE A 21 9.38 11.87 -9.30
C PHE A 21 8.07 11.90 -8.52
N TYR A 22 8.11 12.41 -7.29
CA TYR A 22 6.97 12.47 -6.37
C TYR A 22 6.87 13.86 -5.77
N PHE A 23 5.66 14.23 -5.33
CA PHE A 23 5.45 15.43 -4.54
C PHE A 23 5.95 15.22 -3.12
N ASP A 24 6.69 16.21 -2.59
CA ASP A 24 6.92 16.32 -1.15
C ASP A 24 5.72 16.99 -0.50
N ASP A 25 5.30 16.47 0.64
CA ASP A 25 4.28 17.12 1.45
C ASP A 25 4.77 18.45 2.02
N ILE A 26 3.89 19.43 2.04
CA ILE A 26 4.10 20.66 2.79
C ILE A 26 3.38 20.48 4.13
N VAL A 27 4.17 20.46 5.21
CA VAL A 27 3.63 20.31 6.56
C VAL A 27 2.66 21.45 6.88
N ARG A 28 1.40 21.08 7.13
CA ARG A 28 0.31 21.99 7.51
C ARG A 28 -0.19 21.73 8.93
N GLN A 29 0.61 20.98 9.71
CA GLN A 29 0.32 20.66 11.10
C GLN A 29 0.41 21.92 11.96
N GLU A 30 -0.72 22.30 12.55
CA GLU A 30 -0.74 23.30 13.60
C GLU A 30 -0.12 22.75 14.89
N PRO A 31 0.42 23.61 15.78
CA PRO A 31 0.90 23.18 17.08
C PRO A 31 -0.17 22.39 17.83
N ILE A 32 0.20 21.20 18.34
CA ILE A 32 -0.75 20.33 19.04
C ILE A 32 -1.07 20.89 20.43
N ASP A 33 -2.36 21.04 20.68
CA ASP A 33 -2.92 21.29 21.99
C ASP A 33 -3.60 20.00 22.48
N GLU A 34 -2.93 19.27 23.36
CA GLU A 34 -3.38 17.97 23.87
C GLU A 34 -4.81 18.01 24.45
N ALA A 35 -5.22 19.16 24.99
CA ALA A 35 -6.55 19.32 25.57
C ALA A 35 -7.68 19.45 24.52
N LYS A 36 -7.31 19.64 23.25
CA LYS A 36 -8.24 19.84 22.13
C LYS A 36 -8.17 18.73 21.09
N LEU A 37 -7.31 17.75 21.28
CA LEU A 37 -7.24 16.63 20.35
C LEU A 37 -8.53 15.81 20.41
N ASP A 38 -9.17 15.66 19.26
CA ASP A 38 -10.35 14.83 19.05
C ASP A 38 -10.04 13.81 17.93
N PRO A 39 -10.13 12.49 18.21
CA PRO A 39 -9.94 11.47 17.17
C PRO A 39 -10.87 11.65 15.95
N ALA A 40 -12.06 12.24 16.14
CA ALA A 40 -12.99 12.54 15.06
C ALA A 40 -12.41 13.50 14.00
N ASP A 41 -11.48 14.38 14.39
CA ASP A 41 -10.80 15.29 13.47
C ASP A 41 -9.92 14.55 12.45
N ASN A 42 -9.39 13.37 12.79
CA ASN A 42 -8.65 12.53 11.85
C ASN A 42 -9.57 11.63 11.02
N LEU A 43 -10.88 11.65 11.25
CA LEU A 43 -11.87 10.89 10.48
C LEU A 43 -12.60 11.76 9.43
N GLU A 44 -12.35 13.06 9.36
CA GLU A 44 -13.05 13.98 8.44
C GLU A 44 -12.88 13.66 6.95
N ASP A 45 -11.85 12.91 6.58
CA ASP A 45 -11.54 12.44 5.23
C ASP A 45 -12.08 11.03 4.92
N PHE A 46 -12.69 10.38 5.90
CA PHE A 46 -13.34 9.08 5.71
C PHE A 46 -14.85 9.23 5.66
N ALA A 47 -15.47 8.74 4.60
CA ALA A 47 -16.91 8.79 4.40
C ALA A 47 -17.43 7.52 3.74
N LEU A 48 -18.74 7.33 3.79
CA LEU A 48 -19.38 6.31 2.97
C LEU A 48 -19.30 6.72 1.50
N LEU A 49 -18.97 5.76 0.64
CA LEU A 49 -18.96 5.97 -0.80
C LEU A 49 -20.33 6.41 -1.30
N SER A 50 -20.35 7.32 -2.25
CA SER A 50 -21.59 7.70 -2.91
C SER A 50 -22.11 6.62 -3.87
N ASP A 51 -23.37 6.71 -4.27
CA ASP A 51 -23.93 5.80 -5.28
C ASP A 51 -23.23 6.01 -6.65
N GLU A 52 -22.73 7.20 -6.92
CA GLU A 52 -21.94 7.51 -8.11
C GLU A 52 -20.59 6.78 -8.08
N ASP A 53 -19.91 6.78 -6.95
CA ASP A 53 -18.64 6.04 -6.79
C ASP A 53 -18.88 4.53 -6.97
N LEU A 54 -19.94 4.00 -6.38
CA LEU A 54 -20.29 2.58 -6.51
C LEU A 54 -20.61 2.19 -7.96
N LYS A 55 -21.26 3.05 -8.74
CA LYS A 55 -21.49 2.85 -10.19
C LYS A 55 -20.17 2.82 -10.96
N VAL A 56 -19.14 3.57 -10.54
CA VAL A 56 -17.81 3.51 -11.16
C VAL A 56 -17.15 2.16 -10.90
N TYR A 57 -17.20 1.67 -9.66
CA TYR A 57 -16.71 0.33 -9.31
C TYR A 57 -17.44 -0.76 -10.11
N GLU A 58 -18.77 -0.73 -10.13
CA GLU A 58 -19.60 -1.70 -10.84
C GLU A 58 -19.26 -1.74 -12.33
N ARG A 59 -19.26 -0.57 -12.98
CA ARG A 59 -18.99 -0.45 -14.41
C ARG A 59 -17.57 -0.94 -14.76
N GLY A 60 -16.55 -0.50 -14.01
CA GLY A 60 -15.17 -0.89 -14.25
C GLY A 60 -14.95 -2.40 -14.06
N ALA A 61 -15.47 -2.97 -12.98
CA ALA A 61 -15.38 -4.40 -12.73
C ALA A 61 -16.09 -5.22 -13.82
N ARG A 62 -17.29 -4.81 -14.25
CA ARG A 62 -18.04 -5.47 -15.31
C ARG A 62 -17.31 -5.39 -16.65
N GLU A 63 -16.86 -4.20 -17.05
CA GLU A 63 -16.17 -4.00 -18.33
C GLU A 63 -14.92 -4.87 -18.44
N LEU A 64 -14.10 -4.93 -17.39
CA LEU A 64 -12.89 -5.76 -17.37
C LEU A 64 -13.24 -7.26 -17.35
N TYR A 65 -14.22 -7.67 -16.56
CA TYR A 65 -14.61 -9.05 -16.41
C TYR A 65 -15.21 -9.63 -17.71
N ASP A 66 -16.05 -8.85 -18.40
CA ASP A 66 -16.74 -9.29 -19.59
C ASP A 66 -15.85 -9.27 -20.86
N ASN A 67 -14.76 -8.49 -20.86
CA ASN A 67 -13.94 -8.25 -22.06
C ASN A 67 -12.49 -8.71 -21.94
N THR A 68 -12.07 -9.30 -20.81
CA THR A 68 -10.69 -9.78 -20.63
C THR A 68 -10.65 -11.09 -19.87
N ASP A 69 -9.57 -11.86 -20.06
CA ASP A 69 -9.24 -13.05 -19.26
C ASP A 69 -8.27 -12.73 -18.12
N LEU A 70 -8.10 -11.45 -17.78
CA LEU A 70 -7.15 -11.00 -16.75
C LEU A 70 -7.76 -11.08 -15.36
N ALA A 71 -6.92 -11.34 -14.36
CA ALA A 71 -7.30 -11.14 -12.97
C ALA A 71 -7.50 -9.64 -12.69
N ILE A 72 -8.61 -9.31 -12.05
CA ILE A 72 -9.00 -7.93 -11.75
C ILE A 72 -8.63 -7.62 -10.30
N THR A 73 -7.95 -6.49 -10.12
CA THR A 73 -7.63 -5.96 -8.79
C THR A 73 -8.20 -4.56 -8.63
N THR A 74 -8.51 -4.16 -7.39
CA THR A 74 -8.95 -2.80 -7.08
C THR A 74 -8.41 -2.33 -5.74
N GLY A 75 -8.29 -1.00 -5.57
CA GLY A 75 -8.06 -0.38 -4.28
C GLY A 75 -9.36 -0.19 -3.51
N LEU A 76 -9.25 -0.19 -2.20
CA LEU A 76 -10.36 0.04 -1.28
C LEU A 76 -10.11 1.33 -0.49
N PRO A 77 -11.00 2.33 -0.54
CA PRO A 77 -10.81 3.57 0.18
C PRO A 77 -10.98 3.37 1.70
N GLY A 78 -10.20 4.11 2.47
CA GLY A 78 -10.33 4.15 3.93
C GLY A 78 -9.84 2.90 4.66
N THR A 79 -9.12 1.99 4.01
CA THR A 79 -8.66 0.74 4.62
C THR A 79 -7.20 0.75 5.07
N ALA A 80 -6.40 1.74 4.63
CA ALA A 80 -5.00 1.89 5.04
C ALA A 80 -4.92 2.70 6.34
N PHE A 81 -4.46 2.06 7.41
CA PHE A 81 -4.39 2.66 8.75
C PHE A 81 -3.11 3.47 8.90
N GLY A 82 -3.23 4.80 9.09
CA GLY A 82 -2.09 5.68 9.31
C GLY A 82 -1.11 5.72 8.14
N ASP A 83 -1.59 5.57 6.92
CA ASP A 83 -0.79 5.65 5.71
C ASP A 83 -0.18 7.05 5.58
N ILE A 84 1.15 7.12 5.52
CA ILE A 84 1.91 8.37 5.43
C ILE A 84 1.59 9.18 4.17
N ALA A 85 1.09 8.55 3.13
CA ALA A 85 0.61 9.25 1.93
C ALA A 85 -0.78 9.90 2.16
N LEU A 86 -1.54 9.44 3.15
CA LEU A 86 -2.91 9.89 3.43
C LEU A 86 -3.01 10.76 4.70
N VAL A 87 -2.20 10.48 5.74
CA VAL A 87 -2.19 11.24 6.99
C VAL A 87 -2.14 12.76 6.77
N PRO A 88 -1.31 13.33 5.86
CA PRO A 88 -1.27 14.76 5.61
C PRO A 88 -2.55 15.34 5.02
N ALA A 89 -3.47 14.50 4.54
CA ALA A 89 -4.73 14.87 3.92
C ALA A 89 -4.55 15.99 2.86
N ALA A 90 -3.64 15.75 1.91
CA ALA A 90 -3.19 16.76 0.93
C ALA A 90 -4.34 17.36 0.10
N PHE A 91 -5.49 16.67 0.02
CA PHE A 91 -6.70 17.10 -0.69
C PHE A 91 -7.65 17.95 0.17
N LEU A 92 -7.51 17.95 1.51
CA LEU A 92 -8.32 18.80 2.39
C LEU A 92 -7.75 20.23 2.44
N LYS A 93 -8.65 21.23 2.40
CA LYS A 93 -8.26 22.64 2.43
C LYS A 93 -7.72 23.07 3.80
N ARG A 94 -8.31 22.57 4.87
CA ARG A 94 -7.97 22.88 6.27
C ARG A 94 -8.06 21.59 7.09
N PRO A 95 -7.07 20.69 6.97
CA PRO A 95 -7.11 19.41 7.68
C PRO A 95 -6.99 19.64 9.18
N LYS A 96 -7.78 18.88 9.96
CA LYS A 96 -7.76 18.87 11.41
C LYS A 96 -7.12 17.60 11.95
N GLY A 97 -6.87 17.58 13.27
CA GLY A 97 -6.26 16.45 13.94
C GLY A 97 -4.75 16.38 13.72
N ILE A 98 -4.19 15.19 13.80
CA ILE A 98 -2.75 14.96 13.62
C ILE A 98 -2.46 14.67 12.15
N ARG A 99 -1.80 15.60 11.46
CA ARG A 99 -1.59 15.58 10.01
C ARG A 99 -0.12 15.68 9.58
N GLY A 100 0.79 15.90 10.54
CA GLY A 100 2.22 15.80 10.29
C GLY A 100 2.68 14.34 10.36
N ILE A 101 3.45 13.86 9.36
CA ILE A 101 3.94 12.47 9.32
C ILE A 101 4.79 12.16 10.56
N GLU A 102 5.71 13.06 10.93
CA GLU A 102 6.54 12.90 12.13
C GLU A 102 5.67 12.84 13.38
N GLU A 103 4.74 13.77 13.55
CA GLU A 103 3.84 13.84 14.71
C GLU A 103 2.90 12.62 14.77
N TRP A 104 2.50 12.08 13.63
CA TRP A 104 1.73 10.84 13.55
C TRP A 104 2.51 9.66 14.15
N TYR A 105 3.78 9.47 13.72
CA TYR A 105 4.60 8.40 14.29
C TYR A 105 4.94 8.61 15.76
N ILE A 106 5.16 9.85 16.21
CA ILE A 106 5.28 10.17 17.64
C ILE A 106 4.01 9.72 18.37
N SER A 107 2.84 9.92 17.80
CA SER A 107 1.55 9.54 18.38
C SER A 107 1.37 8.04 18.53
N THR A 108 1.99 7.22 17.68
CA THR A 108 1.98 5.76 17.86
C THR A 108 2.71 5.29 19.14
N VAL A 109 3.47 6.17 19.77
CA VAL A 109 4.18 5.93 21.03
C VAL A 109 3.53 6.68 22.19
N SER A 110 3.24 7.97 21.99
CA SER A 110 2.82 8.89 23.07
C SER A 110 1.30 9.02 23.22
N ARG A 111 0.52 8.76 22.15
CA ARG A 111 -0.95 8.95 22.10
C ARG A 111 -1.67 7.70 21.56
N ARG A 112 -1.30 6.53 22.09
CA ARG A 112 -1.78 5.24 21.57
C ARG A 112 -3.29 5.11 21.57
N GLU A 113 -3.96 5.58 22.62
CA GLU A 113 -5.44 5.51 22.70
C GLU A 113 -6.09 6.39 21.63
N TYR A 114 -5.56 7.60 21.39
CA TYR A 114 -6.01 8.45 20.28
C TYR A 114 -5.91 7.72 18.93
N VAL A 115 -4.76 7.09 18.65
CA VAL A 115 -4.55 6.33 17.40
C VAL A 115 -5.53 5.16 17.29
N LYS A 116 -5.77 4.43 18.39
CA LYS A 116 -6.73 3.32 18.43
C LYS A 116 -8.17 3.79 18.16
N GLU A 117 -8.58 4.93 18.69
CA GLU A 117 -9.90 5.51 18.47
C GLU A 117 -10.08 5.93 17.00
N VAL A 118 -9.07 6.58 16.41
CA VAL A 118 -9.07 6.89 14.97
C VAL A 118 -9.21 5.61 14.13
N PHE A 119 -8.40 4.59 14.40
CA PHE A 119 -8.46 3.33 13.64
C PHE A 119 -9.78 2.57 13.85
N ALA A 120 -10.37 2.66 15.05
CA ALA A 120 -11.69 2.07 15.31
C ALA A 120 -12.78 2.73 14.46
N GLY A 121 -12.87 4.06 14.48
CA GLY A 121 -13.83 4.80 13.66
C GLY A 121 -13.61 4.58 12.15
N GLN A 122 -12.36 4.60 11.70
CA GLN A 122 -12.00 4.28 10.30
C GLN A 122 -12.45 2.87 9.91
N THR A 123 -12.26 1.88 10.79
CA THR A 123 -12.65 0.47 10.53
C THR A 123 -14.17 0.34 10.34
N GLU A 124 -14.96 1.04 11.13
CA GLU A 124 -16.43 0.99 11.02
C GLU A 124 -16.92 1.53 9.68
N ILE A 125 -16.34 2.64 9.22
CA ILE A 125 -16.65 3.22 7.91
C ILE A 125 -16.16 2.28 6.80
N ALA A 126 -14.96 1.72 6.93
CA ALA A 126 -14.37 0.82 5.95
C ALA A 126 -15.21 -0.45 5.75
N ILE A 127 -15.70 -1.08 6.82
CA ILE A 127 -16.54 -2.28 6.71
C ILE A 127 -17.85 -1.97 5.97
N GLN A 128 -18.50 -0.85 6.26
CA GLN A 128 -19.70 -0.45 5.53
C GLN A 128 -19.41 -0.21 4.03
N ASN A 129 -18.26 0.39 3.70
CA ASN A 129 -17.85 0.56 2.32
C ASN A 129 -17.49 -0.76 1.64
N LEU A 130 -16.87 -1.71 2.34
CA LEU A 130 -16.61 -3.07 1.84
C LEU A 130 -17.89 -3.78 1.44
N GLU A 131 -18.93 -3.74 2.28
CA GLU A 131 -20.22 -4.31 1.98
C GLU A 131 -20.85 -3.69 0.72
N ARG A 132 -20.86 -2.35 0.62
CA ARG A 132 -21.40 -1.62 -0.53
C ARG A 132 -20.64 -1.92 -1.82
N ILE A 133 -19.30 -1.96 -1.77
CA ILE A 133 -18.48 -2.31 -2.93
C ILE A 133 -18.75 -3.75 -3.35
N TYR A 134 -18.82 -4.70 -2.40
CA TYR A 134 -19.10 -6.10 -2.72
C TYR A 134 -20.48 -6.28 -3.37
N GLN A 135 -21.49 -5.57 -2.90
CA GLN A 135 -22.81 -5.56 -3.54
C GLN A 135 -22.75 -5.05 -4.98
N ALA A 136 -21.90 -4.08 -5.28
CA ALA A 136 -21.74 -3.53 -6.62
C ALA A 136 -20.91 -4.42 -7.56
N VAL A 137 -19.83 -5.01 -7.09
CA VAL A 137 -18.87 -5.73 -7.95
C VAL A 137 -18.92 -7.25 -7.83
N GLY A 138 -19.32 -7.78 -6.67
CA GLY A 138 -19.39 -9.23 -6.41
C GLY A 138 -18.05 -9.94 -6.58
N ASP A 139 -18.08 -11.16 -7.10
CA ASP A 139 -16.92 -12.02 -7.33
C ASP A 139 -16.15 -11.69 -8.64
N ARG A 140 -16.43 -10.56 -9.30
CA ARG A 140 -15.70 -10.14 -10.51
C ARG A 140 -14.26 -9.74 -10.23
N ILE A 141 -13.94 -9.45 -8.98
CA ILE A 141 -12.60 -9.03 -8.52
C ILE A 141 -11.93 -10.20 -7.82
N GLN A 142 -10.62 -10.41 -8.07
CA GLN A 142 -9.85 -11.50 -7.49
C GLN A 142 -8.99 -11.06 -6.32
N ALA A 143 -8.45 -9.84 -6.35
CA ALA A 143 -7.65 -9.31 -5.25
C ALA A 143 -7.92 -7.84 -5.00
N VAL A 144 -7.78 -7.44 -3.75
CA VAL A 144 -8.01 -6.08 -3.29
C VAL A 144 -6.77 -5.53 -2.59
N TRP A 145 -6.39 -4.32 -2.98
CA TRP A 145 -5.39 -3.55 -2.26
C TRP A 145 -6.03 -3.02 -0.98
N LEU A 146 -5.80 -3.75 0.12
CA LEU A 146 -6.48 -3.46 1.38
C LEU A 146 -5.74 -2.43 2.22
N ASP A 147 -4.41 -2.54 2.33
CA ASP A 147 -3.63 -1.65 3.18
C ASP A 147 -2.35 -1.21 2.49
N GLY A 148 -2.18 0.09 2.31
CA GLY A 148 -1.04 0.73 1.65
C GLY A 148 -0.01 1.35 2.59
N THR A 149 -0.18 1.19 3.90
CA THR A 149 0.65 1.86 4.92
C THR A 149 2.08 1.36 4.89
N ASP A 150 3.03 2.26 4.63
CA ASP A 150 4.45 2.01 4.78
C ASP A 150 4.86 2.09 6.26
N LEU A 151 5.43 1.01 6.78
CA LEU A 151 5.88 0.89 8.17
C LEU A 151 7.41 0.73 8.28
N ALA A 152 8.11 0.82 7.16
CA ALA A 152 9.54 0.64 7.08
C ALA A 152 10.19 1.60 6.08
N ALA A 153 11.39 2.04 6.38
CA ALA A 153 12.32 2.65 5.45
C ALA A 153 13.33 1.61 4.92
N GLN A 154 14.35 2.05 4.17
CA GLN A 154 15.34 1.17 3.57
C GLN A 154 16.05 0.26 4.61
N ASN A 155 16.40 0.80 5.78
CA ASN A 155 17.23 0.14 6.78
C ASN A 155 16.64 0.18 8.21
N THR A 156 15.41 0.65 8.39
CA THR A 156 14.78 0.81 9.69
C THR A 156 13.28 0.67 9.59
N LEU A 157 12.65 0.39 10.74
CA LEU A 157 11.19 0.39 10.88
C LEU A 157 10.73 1.73 11.43
N PHE A 158 9.59 2.23 10.97
CA PHE A 158 8.85 3.32 11.62
C PHE A 158 8.03 2.80 12.80
N CYS A 159 7.68 1.51 12.77
CA CYS A 159 6.85 0.85 13.77
C CYS A 159 7.43 -0.54 14.06
N GLY A 160 7.80 -0.80 15.30
CA GLY A 160 8.30 -2.13 15.71
C GLY A 160 7.19 -3.21 15.69
N PRO A 161 7.56 -4.51 15.67
CA PRO A 161 6.60 -5.61 15.62
C PRO A 161 5.56 -5.59 16.75
N ASP A 162 5.95 -5.22 17.96
CA ASP A 162 5.02 -5.15 19.10
C ASP A 162 4.04 -3.99 18.95
N THR A 163 4.50 -2.82 18.51
CA THR A 163 3.64 -1.68 18.21
C THR A 163 2.67 -2.01 17.06
N TYR A 164 3.14 -2.71 16.02
CA TYR A 164 2.27 -3.20 14.94
C TYR A 164 1.16 -4.11 15.49
N ARG A 165 1.53 -5.10 16.32
CA ARG A 165 0.55 -6.02 16.92
C ARG A 165 -0.46 -5.33 17.83
N GLU A 166 -0.04 -4.30 18.54
CA GLU A 166 -0.94 -3.55 19.43
C GLU A 166 -1.86 -2.59 18.67
N LEU A 167 -1.32 -1.80 17.74
CA LEU A 167 -2.05 -0.68 17.15
C LEU A 167 -2.68 -1.01 15.78
N TYR A 168 -2.02 -1.78 14.92
CA TYR A 168 -2.46 -1.97 13.53
C TYR A 168 -3.16 -3.31 13.30
N LEU A 169 -2.56 -4.39 13.81
CA LEU A 169 -3.01 -5.75 13.56
C LEU A 169 -4.49 -6.00 13.92
N PRO A 170 -5.03 -5.50 15.06
CA PRO A 170 -6.43 -5.77 15.41
C PRO A 170 -7.42 -5.21 14.38
N PHE A 171 -7.13 -4.05 13.81
CA PHE A 171 -7.98 -3.39 12.83
C PHE A 171 -7.82 -4.00 11.45
N SER A 172 -6.59 -4.26 11.01
CA SER A 172 -6.31 -4.98 9.76
C SER A 172 -6.96 -6.37 9.77
N ARG A 173 -6.91 -7.09 10.90
CA ARG A 173 -7.57 -8.39 11.05
C ARG A 173 -9.09 -8.29 10.88
N LYS A 174 -9.74 -7.30 11.48
CA LYS A 174 -11.18 -7.11 11.32
C LYS A 174 -11.59 -6.96 9.86
N LEU A 175 -10.82 -6.21 9.06
CA LEU A 175 -11.09 -6.04 7.64
C LEU A 175 -10.83 -7.33 6.86
N ASN A 176 -9.71 -8.02 7.12
CA ASN A 176 -9.38 -9.30 6.49
C ASN A 176 -10.43 -10.37 6.82
N ASP A 177 -10.83 -10.49 8.09
CA ASP A 177 -11.85 -11.46 8.54
C ASP A 177 -13.18 -11.20 7.85
N TRP A 178 -13.60 -9.93 7.73
CA TRP A 178 -14.81 -9.58 7.00
C TRP A 178 -14.73 -10.02 5.54
N ILE A 179 -13.65 -9.66 4.84
CA ILE A 179 -13.43 -9.98 3.42
C ILE A 179 -13.43 -11.49 3.21
N HIS A 180 -12.69 -12.25 4.01
CA HIS A 180 -12.58 -13.70 3.86
C HIS A 180 -13.88 -14.44 4.21
N ALA A 181 -14.70 -13.88 5.12
CA ALA A 181 -15.99 -14.46 5.48
C ALA A 181 -17.08 -14.21 4.43
N HIS A 182 -17.01 -13.10 3.68
CA HIS A 182 -18.11 -12.68 2.80
C HIS A 182 -17.77 -12.71 1.31
N THR A 183 -16.48 -12.83 0.94
CA THR A 183 -16.03 -12.74 -0.45
C THR A 183 -15.04 -13.85 -0.79
N LYS A 184 -14.66 -13.93 -2.07
CA LYS A 184 -13.53 -14.76 -2.54
C LYS A 184 -12.25 -13.93 -2.76
N TRP A 185 -12.29 -12.66 -2.46
CA TRP A 185 -11.18 -11.75 -2.69
C TRP A 185 -9.96 -12.12 -1.87
N LYS A 186 -8.78 -11.92 -2.47
CA LYS A 186 -7.50 -11.99 -1.79
C LYS A 186 -7.06 -10.59 -1.37
N THR A 187 -6.52 -10.49 -0.17
CA THR A 187 -6.16 -9.19 0.41
C THR A 187 -4.66 -8.93 0.30
N MET A 188 -4.32 -7.69 -0.12
CA MET A 188 -2.94 -7.28 -0.33
C MET A 188 -2.53 -6.24 0.71
N LYS A 189 -1.40 -6.50 1.37
CA LYS A 189 -0.64 -5.53 2.16
C LYS A 189 0.47 -4.97 1.29
N HIS A 190 0.44 -3.65 1.07
CA HIS A 190 1.60 -2.93 0.55
C HIS A 190 2.41 -2.37 1.73
N CYS A 191 3.71 -2.57 1.69
CA CYS A 191 4.67 -1.96 2.61
C CYS A 191 6.03 -1.91 1.95
N CYS A 192 6.48 -0.73 1.57
CA CYS A 192 7.84 -0.50 1.08
C CYS A 192 8.88 -0.67 2.20
N GLY A 193 10.16 -0.76 1.80
CA GLY A 193 11.27 -0.83 2.74
C GLY A 193 11.58 -2.23 3.27
N GLY A 194 12.40 -2.26 4.32
CA GLY A 194 12.86 -3.47 5.00
C GLY A 194 11.83 -3.99 6.01
N CYS A 195 10.64 -4.37 5.53
CA CYS A 195 9.52 -4.79 6.37
C CYS A 195 9.59 -6.26 6.85
N GLU A 196 10.68 -6.97 6.60
CA GLU A 196 10.83 -8.39 6.97
C GLU A 196 10.40 -8.70 8.41
N PRO A 197 10.77 -7.91 9.45
CA PRO A 197 10.35 -8.21 10.83
C PRO A 197 8.84 -8.10 11.08
N LEU A 198 8.10 -7.44 10.18
CA LEU A 198 6.65 -7.24 10.28
C LEU A 198 5.84 -8.29 9.50
N ILE A 199 6.47 -9.06 8.60
CA ILE A 199 5.76 -9.99 7.70
C ILE A 199 4.98 -11.05 8.49
N GLU A 200 5.51 -11.53 9.61
CA GLU A 200 4.77 -12.46 10.49
C GLU A 200 3.48 -11.82 10.99
N GLY A 201 3.54 -10.55 11.41
CA GLY A 201 2.36 -9.80 11.82
C GLY A 201 1.36 -9.56 10.69
N PHE A 202 1.83 -9.37 9.44
CA PHE A 202 0.93 -9.27 8.28
C PHE A 202 0.20 -10.59 8.02
N ILE A 203 0.89 -11.73 8.13
CA ILE A 203 0.29 -13.06 8.03
C ILE A 203 -0.72 -13.28 9.18
N GLU A 204 -0.35 -12.93 10.41
CA GLU A 204 -1.25 -12.98 11.58
C GLU A 204 -2.50 -12.10 11.39
N ALA A 205 -2.37 -10.95 10.73
CA ALA A 205 -3.50 -10.08 10.41
C ALA A 205 -4.41 -10.62 9.30
N GLY A 206 -4.01 -11.71 8.62
CA GLY A 206 -4.80 -12.38 7.59
C GLY A 206 -4.52 -11.92 6.15
N PHE A 207 -3.46 -11.13 5.90
CA PHE A 207 -3.13 -10.75 4.53
C PHE A 207 -2.67 -11.96 3.70
N ASP A 208 -3.23 -12.10 2.49
CA ASP A 208 -2.87 -13.13 1.54
C ASP A 208 -1.60 -12.78 0.73
N ILE A 209 -1.38 -11.48 0.48
CA ILE A 209 -0.38 -10.99 -0.49
C ILE A 209 0.45 -9.87 0.14
N LEU A 210 1.76 -9.92 -0.06
CA LEU A 210 2.72 -8.85 0.24
C LEU A 210 3.19 -8.19 -1.05
N ASN A 211 3.13 -6.86 -1.10
CA ASN A 211 3.60 -6.00 -2.18
C ASN A 211 4.40 -4.83 -1.56
N PRO A 212 5.43 -4.27 -2.17
CA PRO A 212 6.00 -4.59 -3.48
C PRO A 212 7.18 -5.57 -3.41
N VAL A 213 7.54 -6.08 -2.22
CA VAL A 213 8.70 -6.94 -1.96
C VAL A 213 10.00 -6.23 -2.36
N GLN A 214 10.38 -5.21 -1.60
CA GLN A 214 11.56 -4.37 -1.92
C GLN A 214 12.86 -5.10 -1.60
N THR A 215 13.32 -5.92 -2.53
CA THR A 215 14.47 -6.82 -2.38
C THR A 215 15.81 -6.12 -2.14
N SER A 216 15.90 -4.82 -2.39
CA SER A 216 17.09 -3.98 -2.11
C SER A 216 17.14 -3.46 -0.67
N ALA A 217 16.07 -3.63 0.11
CA ALA A 217 16.01 -3.18 1.51
C ALA A 217 16.59 -4.24 2.47
N GLN A 218 16.91 -3.79 3.68
CA GLN A 218 17.49 -4.64 4.71
C GLN A 218 16.54 -5.80 5.08
N GLY A 219 17.08 -7.03 5.14
CA GLY A 219 16.32 -8.23 5.50
C GLY A 219 15.47 -8.80 4.35
N MET A 220 15.35 -8.11 3.22
CA MET A 220 14.44 -8.45 2.13
C MET A 220 15.09 -9.29 1.01
N ALA A 221 16.20 -10.00 1.29
CA ALA A 221 16.84 -10.87 0.30
C ALA A 221 15.86 -11.98 -0.16
N PRO A 222 15.69 -12.21 -1.49
CA PRO A 222 14.70 -13.13 -2.03
C PRO A 222 14.72 -14.53 -1.45
N GLN A 223 15.90 -15.14 -1.35
CA GLN A 223 16.03 -16.50 -0.81
C GLN A 223 15.62 -16.56 0.66
N HIS A 224 16.03 -15.57 1.47
CA HIS A 224 15.62 -15.46 2.87
C HIS A 224 14.10 -15.36 3.03
N LEU A 225 13.44 -14.53 2.21
CA LEU A 225 11.98 -14.40 2.24
C LEU A 225 11.27 -15.69 1.87
N VAL A 226 11.75 -16.38 0.82
CA VAL A 226 11.16 -17.66 0.38
C VAL A 226 11.37 -18.74 1.43
N ASP A 227 12.54 -18.82 2.06
CA ASP A 227 12.81 -19.82 3.10
C ASP A 227 11.91 -19.63 4.31
N LYS A 228 11.70 -18.39 4.75
CA LYS A 228 10.97 -18.04 5.96
C LYS A 228 9.45 -17.95 5.77
N PHE A 229 8.99 -17.39 4.69
CA PHE A 229 7.57 -17.03 4.48
C PHE A 229 6.94 -17.69 3.25
N GLY A 230 7.72 -18.33 2.38
CA GLY A 230 7.22 -18.92 1.14
C GLY A 230 6.15 -19.97 1.39
N GLY A 231 5.04 -19.87 0.66
CA GLY A 231 3.84 -20.70 0.82
C GLY A 231 2.90 -20.26 1.94
N ARG A 232 3.27 -19.22 2.71
CA ARG A 232 2.43 -18.64 3.79
C ARG A 232 1.83 -17.31 3.39
N ILE A 233 2.49 -16.58 2.49
CA ILE A 233 2.04 -15.35 1.88
C ILE A 233 2.47 -15.32 0.42
N VAL A 234 1.69 -14.71 -0.46
CA VAL A 234 2.03 -14.50 -1.86
C VAL A 234 2.96 -13.29 -1.98
N PHE A 235 4.09 -13.45 -2.65
CA PHE A 235 4.96 -12.33 -2.99
C PHE A 235 4.53 -11.71 -4.32
N TRP A 236 4.01 -10.49 -4.28
CA TRP A 236 3.64 -9.73 -5.48
C TRP A 236 4.62 -8.56 -5.65
N GLY A 237 5.58 -8.72 -6.52
CA GLY A 237 6.66 -7.76 -6.73
C GLY A 237 8.04 -8.40 -6.64
N GLY A 238 9.06 -7.59 -6.41
CA GLY A 238 10.45 -8.09 -6.26
C GLY A 238 11.09 -8.62 -7.52
N GLY A 239 10.43 -8.50 -8.68
CA GLY A 239 10.87 -9.10 -9.94
C GLY A 239 12.11 -8.45 -10.55
N VAL A 240 12.30 -7.16 -10.33
CA VAL A 240 13.51 -6.42 -10.72
C VAL A 240 13.64 -5.15 -9.89
N ASP A 241 14.89 -4.78 -9.55
CA ASP A 241 15.21 -3.57 -8.79
C ASP A 241 14.97 -2.31 -9.64
N THR A 242 14.04 -1.47 -9.20
CA THR A 242 13.67 -0.20 -9.85
C THR A 242 14.53 0.99 -9.42
N GLN A 243 15.43 0.81 -8.46
CA GLN A 243 16.35 1.86 -8.00
C GLN A 243 17.74 1.78 -8.67
N LYS A 244 18.13 0.59 -9.14
CA LYS A 244 19.48 0.34 -9.68
C LYS A 244 19.45 -0.37 -11.02
N THR A 245 19.03 -1.64 -11.05
CA THR A 245 19.20 -2.49 -12.23
C THR A 245 18.32 -2.04 -13.39
N LEU A 246 17.04 -1.80 -13.14
CA LEU A 246 16.12 -1.44 -14.21
C LEU A 246 16.42 -0.07 -14.83
N PRO A 247 16.69 1.01 -14.06
CA PRO A 247 16.99 2.33 -14.64
C PRO A 247 18.42 2.50 -15.13
N PHE A 248 19.40 1.80 -14.55
CA PHE A 248 20.83 2.12 -14.76
C PHE A 248 21.67 0.92 -15.21
N GLY A 249 21.12 -0.29 -15.20
CA GLY A 249 21.80 -1.49 -15.68
C GLY A 249 21.74 -1.64 -17.18
N GLU A 250 22.57 -2.55 -17.71
CA GLU A 250 22.49 -2.99 -19.10
C GLU A 250 21.34 -4.00 -19.29
N PRO A 251 20.75 -4.13 -20.50
CA PRO A 251 19.65 -5.07 -20.77
C PRO A 251 19.93 -6.52 -20.34
N ASP A 252 21.19 -6.99 -20.48
CA ASP A 252 21.60 -8.33 -20.05
C ASP A 252 21.61 -8.47 -18.52
N GLN A 253 21.87 -7.41 -17.78
CA GLN A 253 21.79 -7.42 -16.30
C GLN A 253 20.35 -7.51 -15.87
N VAL A 254 19.45 -6.72 -16.49
CA VAL A 254 18.01 -6.80 -16.25
C VAL A 254 17.50 -8.21 -16.54
N HIS A 255 17.86 -8.80 -17.68
CA HIS A 255 17.45 -10.14 -18.06
C HIS A 255 17.91 -11.19 -17.02
N ARG A 256 19.14 -11.12 -16.54
CA ARG A 256 19.66 -12.05 -15.51
C ARG A 256 18.91 -11.90 -14.20
N GLU A 257 18.75 -10.66 -13.71
CA GLU A 257 18.06 -10.41 -12.44
C GLU A 257 16.62 -10.93 -12.48
N VAL A 258 15.86 -10.63 -13.52
CA VAL A 258 14.48 -11.13 -13.68
C VAL A 258 14.46 -12.66 -13.62
N GLY A 259 15.33 -13.35 -14.38
CA GLY A 259 15.39 -14.80 -14.39
C GLY A 259 15.76 -15.39 -13.01
N GLU A 260 16.65 -14.76 -12.26
CA GLU A 260 16.99 -15.16 -10.88
C GLU A 260 15.82 -14.97 -9.93
N ARG A 261 15.12 -13.81 -9.99
CA ARG A 261 13.95 -13.50 -9.15
C ARG A 261 12.81 -14.47 -9.40
N VAL A 262 12.48 -14.74 -10.66
CA VAL A 262 11.43 -15.68 -11.04
C VAL A 262 11.75 -17.08 -10.48
N ARG A 263 12.97 -17.59 -10.71
CA ARG A 263 13.37 -18.90 -10.17
C ARG A 263 13.28 -18.96 -8.65
N THR A 264 13.77 -17.93 -7.96
CA THR A 264 13.81 -17.91 -6.49
C THR A 264 12.40 -17.87 -5.90
N PHE A 265 11.59 -16.91 -6.31
CA PHE A 265 10.25 -16.74 -5.73
C PHE A 265 9.26 -17.83 -6.17
N SER A 266 9.45 -18.45 -7.35
CA SER A 266 8.62 -19.57 -7.80
C SER A 266 8.98 -20.90 -7.18
N ALA A 267 10.08 -21.00 -6.41
CA ALA A 267 10.50 -22.25 -5.75
C ALA A 267 9.46 -22.79 -4.76
N LYS A 268 8.67 -21.90 -4.17
CA LYS A 268 7.44 -22.23 -3.44
C LYS A 268 6.27 -21.53 -4.11
N LYS A 269 5.08 -22.12 -4.05
CA LYS A 269 3.86 -21.50 -4.66
C LYS A 269 3.60 -20.13 -4.03
N GLY A 270 3.12 -19.18 -4.86
CA GLY A 270 2.69 -17.86 -4.41
C GLY A 270 3.64 -16.74 -4.82
N PHE A 271 3.89 -16.60 -6.13
CA PHE A 271 4.61 -15.48 -6.71
C PHE A 271 3.81 -14.83 -7.86
N VAL A 272 3.69 -13.51 -7.82
CA VAL A 272 3.18 -12.69 -8.91
C VAL A 272 4.28 -11.72 -9.32
N PHE A 273 4.77 -11.86 -10.54
CA PHE A 273 5.82 -10.98 -11.05
C PHE A 273 5.31 -9.55 -11.18
N ALA A 274 6.02 -8.62 -10.58
CA ALA A 274 5.95 -7.18 -10.82
C ALA A 274 7.33 -6.58 -10.53
N THR A 275 7.57 -5.37 -11.02
CA THR A 275 8.73 -4.58 -10.59
C THR A 275 8.67 -4.33 -9.08
N VAL A 276 9.80 -4.02 -8.45
CA VAL A 276 9.81 -3.68 -7.01
C VAL A 276 8.88 -2.48 -6.74
N HIS A 277 8.89 -1.48 -7.62
CA HIS A 277 8.03 -0.29 -7.52
C HIS A 277 7.70 0.25 -8.91
N ASN A 278 7.05 1.39 -9.00
CA ASN A 278 6.73 2.06 -10.25
C ASN A 278 7.98 2.26 -11.12
N ILE A 279 7.86 2.00 -12.42
CA ILE A 279 8.90 2.30 -13.40
C ILE A 279 8.96 3.82 -13.59
N GLN A 280 10.09 4.42 -13.25
CA GLN A 280 10.30 5.86 -13.34
C GLN A 280 10.63 6.29 -14.78
N CYS A 281 10.41 7.56 -15.09
CA CYS A 281 10.60 8.12 -16.44
C CYS A 281 12.05 8.11 -16.93
N ASN A 282 13.03 7.93 -16.04
CA ASN A 282 14.45 7.78 -16.37
C ASN A 282 14.85 6.35 -16.78
N THR A 283 13.89 5.41 -16.80
CA THR A 283 14.17 4.02 -17.17
C THR A 283 14.25 3.87 -18.69
N PRO A 284 15.35 3.33 -19.25
CA PRO A 284 15.49 3.10 -20.68
C PRO A 284 14.46 2.07 -21.18
N VAL A 285 13.82 2.34 -22.32
CA VAL A 285 12.83 1.44 -22.91
C VAL A 285 13.43 0.05 -23.19
N GLN A 286 14.71 -0.01 -23.58
CA GLN A 286 15.45 -1.26 -23.84
C GLN A 286 15.48 -2.15 -22.60
N ASN A 287 15.59 -1.57 -21.40
CA ASN A 287 15.59 -2.30 -20.13
C ASN A 287 14.18 -2.84 -19.80
N VAL A 288 13.14 -2.06 -20.08
CA VAL A 288 11.75 -2.52 -19.93
C VAL A 288 11.48 -3.69 -20.90
N LEU A 289 11.92 -3.59 -22.15
CA LEU A 289 11.79 -4.68 -23.12
C LEU A 289 12.60 -5.92 -22.72
N ALA A 290 13.80 -5.75 -22.15
CA ALA A 290 14.62 -6.85 -21.64
C ALA A 290 13.93 -7.57 -20.47
N MET A 291 13.28 -6.82 -19.57
CA MET A 291 12.48 -7.37 -18.47
C MET A 291 11.38 -8.29 -18.98
N PHE A 292 10.56 -7.83 -19.93
CA PHE A 292 9.48 -8.66 -20.51
C PHE A 292 10.02 -9.89 -21.26
N LYS A 293 11.09 -9.73 -22.06
CA LYS A 293 11.73 -10.87 -22.74
C LYS A 293 12.30 -11.92 -21.79
N ALA A 294 12.77 -11.48 -20.62
CA ALA A 294 13.25 -12.40 -19.59
C ALA A 294 12.09 -13.17 -18.95
N LEU A 295 10.97 -12.50 -18.72
CA LEU A 295 9.76 -13.10 -18.16
C LEU A 295 9.19 -14.17 -19.09
N ASP A 296 9.04 -13.87 -20.39
CA ASP A 296 8.55 -14.82 -21.41
C ASP A 296 9.37 -16.12 -21.49
N ARG A 297 10.66 -16.08 -21.13
CA ARG A 297 11.56 -17.24 -21.14
C ARG A 297 11.59 -18.00 -19.81
N ALA A 298 11.10 -17.37 -18.73
CA ALA A 298 11.16 -17.92 -17.39
C ALA A 298 9.84 -18.64 -17.00
N VAL A 299 8.78 -18.39 -17.74
CA VAL A 299 7.45 -19.03 -17.64
C VAL A 299 7.33 -20.08 -18.75
#